data_6278967ee3a236827dc5713ccdfbbbf9
#
_entry.id   6278967ee3a236827dc5713ccdfbbbf9
#
_cell.length_a   1.000
_cell.length_b   1.000
_cell.length_c   1.000
_cell.angle_alpha   90.00
_cell.angle_beta   90.00
_cell.angle_gamma   90.00
#
_symmetry.space_group_name_H-M   'P 1'
#
loop_
_entity.id
_entity.type
_entity.pdbx_description
1 polymer ?
#
loop_
_entity_poly.entity_id
_entity_poly.type
_entity_poly.pdbx_seq_one_letter_code
_entity_poly.pdbx_strand_id
1 'polypeptide(L)'
;MFEIDKKARRLSQKEKDQYINEGYVTGLPVFSENAVKDLHNWYHELSSKLPNDIDINKTNMWHKASKKFHDLCRTPVILDYVEDLLGPNFVQWGGQFFSKEPRDGSVVPWHQDAQYWPLKPSNAVTVWLAVFDTDEDNAAMKVVSGSHKLGKFVHKKNDAKNLVLNQEVSFDQLDQSKIVSL
;
A
#
# COMPACT_ATOMS: atom_id res chain seq x y z
N MET A 1 14.81 -8.71 -13.08
CA MET A 1 13.69 -9.16 -12.21
C MET A 1 14.29 -9.40 -10.84
N PHE A 2 13.63 -8.96 -9.78
CA PHE A 2 14.15 -9.17 -8.41
C PHE A 2 14.03 -10.65 -8.01
N GLU A 3 14.97 -11.11 -7.20
CA GLU A 3 14.95 -12.48 -6.68
C GLU A 3 13.82 -12.66 -5.66
N ILE A 4 13.03 -13.71 -5.85
CA ILE A 4 11.90 -14.03 -4.98
C ILE A 4 12.40 -14.74 -3.71
N ASP A 5 11.79 -14.45 -2.57
CA ASP A 5 12.05 -15.17 -1.32
C ASP A 5 11.64 -16.65 -1.46
N LYS A 6 12.49 -17.53 -0.95
CA LYS A 6 12.24 -19.00 -0.98
C LYS A 6 11.01 -19.42 -0.20
N LYS A 7 10.54 -18.60 0.73
CA LYS A 7 9.31 -18.83 1.51
C LYS A 7 8.05 -18.33 0.80
N ALA A 8 8.21 -17.60 -0.32
CA ALA A 8 7.08 -17.10 -1.08
C ALA A 8 6.25 -18.25 -1.63
N ARG A 9 4.94 -18.16 -1.48
CA ARG A 9 3.96 -19.17 -1.86
C ARG A 9 2.59 -18.53 -2.07
N ARG A 10 1.65 -19.23 -2.63
CA ARG A 10 0.23 -18.82 -2.67
C ARG A 10 -0.32 -18.62 -1.26
N LEU A 11 -1.35 -17.80 -1.12
CA LEU A 11 -2.03 -17.61 0.17
C LEU A 11 -2.62 -18.93 0.65
N SER A 12 -2.39 -19.23 1.93
CA SER A 12 -3.11 -20.31 2.61
C SER A 12 -4.58 -19.96 2.80
N GLN A 13 -5.42 -20.95 3.06
CA GLN A 13 -6.83 -20.70 3.36
C GLN A 13 -6.98 -19.78 4.57
N LYS A 14 -6.17 -19.94 5.61
CA LYS A 14 -6.16 -19.08 6.80
C LYS A 14 -5.91 -17.60 6.44
N GLU A 15 -4.97 -17.31 5.55
CA GLU A 15 -4.67 -15.94 5.11
C GLU A 15 -5.80 -15.36 4.26
N LYS A 16 -6.43 -16.15 3.39
CA LYS A 16 -7.64 -15.74 2.64
C LYS A 16 -8.80 -15.43 3.59
N ASP A 17 -9.03 -16.29 4.58
CA ASP A 17 -10.07 -16.09 5.59
C ASP A 17 -9.79 -14.84 6.45
N GLN A 18 -8.52 -14.59 6.79
CA GLN A 18 -8.11 -13.37 7.47
C GLN A 18 -8.45 -12.14 6.62
N TYR A 19 -8.08 -12.12 5.34
CA TYR A 19 -8.42 -11.01 4.45
C TYR A 19 -9.92 -10.77 4.38
N ILE A 20 -10.72 -11.83 4.23
CA ILE A 20 -12.19 -11.75 4.16
C ILE A 20 -12.76 -11.20 5.47
N ASN A 21 -12.21 -11.60 6.61
CA ASN A 21 -12.78 -11.25 7.92
C ASN A 21 -12.27 -9.92 8.45
N GLU A 22 -11.00 -9.62 8.25
CA GLU A 22 -10.32 -8.47 8.84
C GLU A 22 -10.06 -7.35 7.83
N GLY A 23 -10.09 -7.65 6.51
CA GLY A 23 -9.86 -6.67 5.44
C GLY A 23 -8.40 -6.46 5.08
N TYR A 24 -7.49 -7.21 5.69
CA TYR A 24 -6.06 -7.18 5.40
C TYR A 24 -5.40 -8.54 5.67
N VAL A 25 -4.24 -8.75 5.08
CA VAL A 25 -3.30 -9.80 5.41
C VAL A 25 -1.89 -9.22 5.33
N THR A 26 -1.01 -9.59 6.23
CA THR A 26 0.35 -9.03 6.34
C THR A 26 1.39 -10.12 6.57
N GLY A 27 2.68 -9.74 6.50
CA GLY A 27 3.80 -10.66 6.72
C GLY A 27 4.02 -11.62 5.55
N LEU A 28 3.56 -11.27 4.35
CA LEU A 28 3.70 -12.10 3.16
C LEU A 28 5.11 -11.94 2.56
N PRO A 29 5.89 -13.02 2.41
CA PRO A 29 7.23 -12.95 1.83
C PRO A 29 7.16 -12.70 0.32
N VAL A 30 7.94 -11.75 -0.17
CA VAL A 30 8.01 -11.43 -1.60
C VAL A 30 9.43 -11.58 -2.14
N PHE A 31 10.40 -10.90 -1.55
CA PHE A 31 11.75 -10.78 -2.07
C PHE A 31 12.81 -11.34 -1.11
N SER A 32 13.88 -11.87 -1.69
CA SER A 32 15.07 -12.23 -0.90
C SER A 32 15.74 -10.99 -0.28
N GLU A 33 16.54 -11.19 0.76
CA GLU A 33 17.30 -10.11 1.39
C GLU A 33 18.18 -9.34 0.40
N ASN A 34 18.78 -10.03 -0.59
CA ASN A 34 19.58 -9.38 -1.63
C ASN A 34 18.71 -8.51 -2.54
N ALA A 35 17.53 -8.99 -2.93
CA ALA A 35 16.61 -8.21 -3.74
C ALA A 35 16.07 -6.99 -2.98
N VAL A 36 15.88 -7.09 -1.66
CA VAL A 36 15.52 -5.93 -0.82
C VAL A 36 16.63 -4.87 -0.83
N LYS A 37 17.91 -5.26 -0.71
CA LYS A 37 19.04 -4.32 -0.85
C LYS A 37 19.05 -3.64 -2.22
N ASP A 38 18.77 -4.39 -3.28
CA ASP A 38 18.67 -3.83 -4.64
C ASP A 38 17.47 -2.86 -4.79
N LEU A 39 16.38 -3.11 -4.08
CA LEU A 39 15.23 -2.20 -4.02
C LEU A 39 15.58 -0.90 -3.29
N HIS A 40 16.28 -0.97 -2.15
CA HIS A 40 16.79 0.20 -1.42
C HIS A 40 17.66 1.07 -2.31
N ASN A 41 18.68 0.46 -2.95
CA ASN A 41 19.60 1.17 -3.84
C ASN A 41 18.84 1.83 -5.00
N TRP A 42 17.90 1.11 -5.60
CA TRP A 42 17.10 1.66 -6.67
C TRP A 42 16.19 2.82 -6.22
N TYR A 43 15.57 2.72 -5.05
CA TYR A 43 14.76 3.79 -4.52
C TYR A 43 15.59 5.07 -4.32
N HIS A 44 16.75 4.96 -3.70
CA HIS A 44 17.66 6.09 -3.50
C HIS A 44 18.18 6.66 -4.82
N GLU A 45 18.53 5.81 -5.78
CA GLU A 45 18.94 6.25 -7.11
C GLU A 45 17.81 7.00 -7.83
N LEU A 46 16.60 6.47 -7.80
CA LEU A 46 15.43 7.11 -8.40
C LEU A 46 15.18 8.46 -7.73
N SER A 47 15.09 8.50 -6.41
CA SER A 47 14.82 9.71 -5.64
C SER A 47 15.88 10.80 -5.90
N SER A 48 17.17 10.44 -5.97
CA SER A 48 18.25 11.38 -6.22
C SER A 48 18.29 11.95 -7.64
N LYS A 49 17.66 11.29 -8.60
CA LYS A 49 17.60 11.71 -10.01
C LYS A 49 16.33 12.48 -10.37
N LEU A 50 15.37 12.56 -9.46
CA LEU A 50 14.15 13.33 -9.71
C LEU A 50 14.47 14.83 -9.76
N PRO A 51 13.88 15.57 -10.70
CA PRO A 51 13.87 17.01 -10.66
C PRO A 51 13.33 17.55 -9.33
N ASN A 52 13.84 18.69 -8.86
CA ASN A 52 13.47 19.25 -7.55
C ASN A 52 11.98 19.62 -7.43
N ASP A 53 11.29 19.79 -8.55
CA ASP A 53 9.85 20.09 -8.62
C ASP A 53 8.97 18.83 -8.66
N ILE A 54 9.57 17.65 -8.72
CA ILE A 54 8.85 16.37 -8.71
C ILE A 54 8.87 15.75 -7.32
N ASP A 55 7.70 15.70 -6.70
CA ASP A 55 7.50 14.99 -5.44
C ASP A 55 7.18 13.52 -5.74
N ILE A 56 8.03 12.61 -5.25
CA ILE A 56 7.87 11.16 -5.46
C ILE A 56 6.53 10.64 -4.94
N ASN A 57 6.00 11.23 -3.86
CA ASN A 57 4.74 10.83 -3.24
C ASN A 57 3.51 11.38 -3.95
N LYS A 58 3.63 12.50 -4.67
CA LYS A 58 2.53 13.10 -5.43
C LYS A 58 2.46 12.59 -6.86
N THR A 59 3.46 11.82 -7.29
CA THR A 59 3.50 11.23 -8.62
C THR A 59 2.84 9.85 -8.59
N ASN A 60 1.74 9.72 -9.31
CA ASN A 60 1.05 8.45 -9.48
C ASN A 60 1.47 7.77 -10.80
N MET A 61 1.06 6.52 -10.98
CA MET A 61 1.29 5.74 -12.20
C MET A 61 2.77 5.49 -12.51
N TRP A 62 3.61 5.34 -11.50
CA TRP A 62 5.04 5.04 -11.66
C TRP A 62 5.34 3.87 -12.59
N HIS A 63 4.45 2.89 -12.67
CA HIS A 63 4.56 1.75 -13.59
C HIS A 63 4.52 2.16 -15.07
N LYS A 64 4.06 3.36 -15.41
CA LYS A 64 4.10 3.91 -16.78
C LYS A 64 5.39 4.68 -17.04
N ALA A 65 6.03 5.23 -16.01
CA ALA A 65 7.23 6.06 -16.12
C ALA A 65 8.52 5.27 -15.88
N SER A 66 8.49 4.22 -15.10
CA SER A 66 9.65 3.42 -14.72
C SER A 66 9.47 1.95 -15.09
N LYS A 67 10.35 1.45 -15.97
CA LYS A 67 10.36 0.01 -16.31
C LYS A 67 10.55 -0.85 -15.05
N LYS A 68 11.41 -0.43 -14.13
CA LYS A 68 11.70 -1.20 -12.91
C LYS A 68 10.50 -1.25 -11.97
N PHE A 69 9.74 -0.14 -11.86
CA PHE A 69 8.46 -0.13 -11.12
C PHE A 69 7.40 -0.99 -11.82
N HIS A 70 7.34 -0.92 -13.14
CA HIS A 70 6.44 -1.78 -13.91
C HIS A 70 6.76 -3.27 -13.69
N ASP A 71 8.05 -3.65 -13.73
CA ASP A 71 8.48 -5.02 -13.50
C ASP A 71 8.19 -5.46 -12.04
N LEU A 72 8.33 -4.54 -11.08
CA LEU A 72 7.95 -4.76 -9.67
C LEU A 72 6.47 -5.12 -9.53
N CYS A 73 5.59 -4.35 -10.15
CA CYS A 73 4.15 -4.61 -10.14
C CYS A 73 3.77 -5.93 -10.82
N ARG A 74 4.63 -6.49 -11.66
CA ARG A 74 4.44 -7.77 -12.36
C ARG A 74 5.21 -8.92 -11.72
N THR A 75 5.68 -8.75 -10.51
CA THR A 75 6.34 -9.82 -9.77
C THR A 75 5.39 -11.00 -9.59
N PRO A 76 5.73 -12.22 -10.05
CA PRO A 76 4.80 -13.33 -10.09
C PRO A 76 4.12 -13.61 -8.74
N VAL A 77 4.88 -13.64 -7.65
CA VAL A 77 4.30 -13.91 -6.32
C VAL A 77 3.32 -12.83 -5.86
N ILE A 78 3.53 -11.56 -6.24
CA ILE A 78 2.57 -10.47 -5.96
C ILE A 78 1.29 -10.72 -6.76
N LEU A 79 1.40 -11.08 -8.02
CA LEU A 79 0.24 -11.39 -8.86
C LEU A 79 -0.51 -12.61 -8.33
N ASP A 80 0.21 -13.62 -7.83
CA ASP A 80 -0.38 -14.80 -7.19
C ASP A 80 -1.20 -14.43 -5.95
N TYR A 81 -0.70 -13.54 -5.10
CA TYR A 81 -1.46 -13.05 -3.92
C TYR A 81 -2.72 -12.28 -4.34
N VAL A 82 -2.61 -11.43 -5.35
CA VAL A 82 -3.77 -10.68 -5.87
C VAL A 82 -4.80 -11.61 -6.49
N GLU A 83 -4.36 -12.57 -7.30
CA GLU A 83 -5.24 -13.58 -7.91
C GLU A 83 -5.98 -14.41 -6.86
N ASP A 84 -5.30 -14.79 -5.77
CA ASP A 84 -5.89 -15.53 -4.66
C ASP A 84 -7.05 -14.78 -3.97
N LEU A 85 -7.06 -13.44 -4.05
CA LEU A 85 -8.07 -12.59 -3.42
C LEU A 85 -9.14 -12.11 -4.41
N LEU A 86 -8.76 -11.77 -5.65
CA LEU A 86 -9.67 -11.18 -6.65
C LEU A 86 -10.10 -12.18 -7.74
N GLY A 87 -9.45 -13.34 -7.83
CA GLY A 87 -9.58 -14.24 -8.98
C GLY A 87 -8.67 -13.82 -10.14
N PRO A 88 -8.68 -14.58 -11.26
CA PRO A 88 -7.67 -14.44 -12.32
C PRO A 88 -7.84 -13.21 -13.23
N ASN A 89 -8.97 -12.53 -13.16
CA ASN A 89 -9.29 -11.42 -14.04
C ASN A 89 -9.22 -10.08 -13.28
N PHE A 90 -8.05 -9.48 -13.23
CA PHE A 90 -7.82 -8.19 -12.62
C PHE A 90 -6.88 -7.32 -13.45
N VAL A 91 -6.90 -6.02 -13.19
CA VAL A 91 -6.01 -5.03 -13.83
C VAL A 91 -5.37 -4.15 -12.76
N GLN A 92 -4.16 -3.71 -13.00
CA GLN A 92 -3.52 -2.71 -12.18
C GLN A 92 -4.13 -1.33 -12.46
N TRP A 93 -4.71 -0.72 -11.43
CA TRP A 93 -5.29 0.62 -11.50
C TRP A 93 -4.25 1.71 -11.39
N GLY A 94 -3.37 1.64 -10.41
CA GLY A 94 -2.36 2.65 -10.10
C GLY A 94 -1.13 2.06 -9.44
N GLY A 95 -0.16 2.91 -9.16
CA GLY A 95 1.02 2.55 -8.38
C GLY A 95 1.83 3.80 -8.08
N GLN A 96 2.12 4.01 -6.80
CA GLN A 96 2.83 5.17 -6.28
C GLN A 96 3.70 4.79 -5.09
N PHE A 97 4.61 5.69 -4.73
CA PHE A 97 5.35 5.58 -3.49
C PHE A 97 4.60 6.28 -2.36
N PHE A 98 4.74 5.76 -1.16
CA PHE A 98 4.42 6.43 0.08
C PHE A 98 5.69 6.44 0.91
N SER A 99 6.41 7.53 0.90
CA SER A 99 7.61 7.70 1.71
C SER A 99 7.50 8.94 2.58
N LYS A 100 8.09 8.87 3.75
CA LYS A 100 8.18 9.99 4.68
C LYS A 100 9.63 10.21 5.03
N GLU A 101 10.08 11.46 4.90
CA GLU A 101 11.38 11.83 5.40
C GLU A 101 11.35 11.89 6.94
N PRO A 102 12.46 11.59 7.61
CA PRO A 102 12.52 11.69 9.05
C PRO A 102 12.08 13.09 9.53
N ARG A 103 11.09 13.15 10.41
CA ARG A 103 10.59 14.38 11.04
C ARG A 103 9.93 15.38 10.08
N ASP A 104 9.46 14.96 8.91
CA ASP A 104 8.76 15.85 7.98
C ASP A 104 7.37 16.28 8.48
N GLY A 105 6.82 15.56 9.46
CA GLY A 105 5.52 15.84 10.07
C GLY A 105 4.33 15.53 9.17
N SER A 106 4.55 14.91 8.01
CA SER A 106 3.46 14.54 7.10
C SER A 106 2.57 13.45 7.69
N VAL A 107 1.28 13.57 7.46
CA VAL A 107 0.27 12.62 7.95
C VAL A 107 -0.57 12.12 6.79
N VAL A 108 -0.71 10.80 6.67
CA VAL A 108 -1.75 10.19 5.85
C VAL A 108 -2.98 10.03 6.74
N PRO A 109 -4.07 10.80 6.51
CA PRO A 109 -5.25 10.74 7.37
C PRO A 109 -5.99 9.42 7.19
N TRP A 110 -6.83 9.06 8.15
CA TRP A 110 -7.72 7.91 8.04
C TRP A 110 -8.63 8.06 6.82
N HIS A 111 -8.65 7.08 5.95
CA HIS A 111 -9.45 7.11 4.72
C HIS A 111 -9.80 5.69 4.26
N GLN A 112 -10.67 5.63 3.29
CA GLN A 112 -10.92 4.43 2.50
C GLN A 112 -10.47 4.71 1.07
N ASP A 113 -9.62 3.87 0.50
CA ASP A 113 -9.10 4.01 -0.87
C ASP A 113 -10.23 4.16 -1.90
N ALA A 114 -11.31 3.41 -1.73
CA ALA A 114 -12.49 3.46 -2.58
C ALA A 114 -13.17 4.85 -2.65
N GLN A 115 -12.85 5.77 -1.74
CA GLN A 115 -13.31 7.17 -1.81
C GLN A 115 -12.76 7.88 -3.05
N TYR A 116 -11.54 7.50 -3.45
CA TYR A 116 -10.80 8.14 -4.55
C TYR A 116 -10.96 7.39 -5.89
N TRP A 117 -11.60 6.23 -5.87
CA TRP A 117 -11.70 5.36 -7.05
C TRP A 117 -13.15 5.23 -7.52
N PRO A 118 -13.47 5.68 -8.74
CA PRO A 118 -14.85 5.59 -9.29
C PRO A 118 -15.13 4.17 -9.84
N LEU A 119 -14.78 3.12 -9.09
CA LEU A 119 -14.94 1.73 -9.52
C LEU A 119 -16.30 1.16 -9.12
N LYS A 120 -16.92 0.43 -10.05
CA LYS A 120 -18.15 -0.35 -9.82
C LYS A 120 -18.04 -1.71 -10.53
N PRO A 121 -18.16 -2.84 -9.79
CA PRO A 121 -18.16 -2.92 -8.32
C PRO A 121 -16.83 -2.44 -7.72
N SER A 122 -16.84 -2.04 -6.44
CA SER A 122 -15.64 -1.64 -5.70
C SER A 122 -14.84 -2.88 -5.24
N ASN A 123 -14.55 -3.79 -6.17
CA ASN A 123 -13.75 -4.98 -5.89
C ASN A 123 -12.29 -4.68 -6.22
N ALA A 124 -11.56 -4.20 -5.25
CA ALA A 124 -10.17 -3.79 -5.40
C ALA A 124 -9.33 -4.20 -4.18
N VAL A 125 -8.05 -4.45 -4.39
CA VAL A 125 -7.06 -4.70 -3.34
C VAL A 125 -5.87 -3.77 -3.55
N THR A 126 -5.36 -3.22 -2.47
CA THR A 126 -4.10 -2.49 -2.45
C THR A 126 -3.00 -3.42 -1.96
N VAL A 127 -1.94 -3.56 -2.75
CA VAL A 127 -0.71 -4.20 -2.32
C VAL A 127 0.21 -3.12 -1.77
N TRP A 128 0.47 -3.16 -0.47
CA TRP A 128 1.43 -2.30 0.18
C TRP A 128 2.75 -3.07 0.39
N LEU A 129 3.77 -2.72 -0.38
CA LEU A 129 5.08 -3.35 -0.33
C LEU A 129 6.03 -2.49 0.51
N ALA A 130 6.44 -3.00 1.66
CA ALA A 130 7.47 -2.38 2.47
C ALA A 130 8.83 -2.47 1.76
N VAL A 131 9.36 -1.31 1.33
CA VAL A 131 10.70 -1.22 0.76
C VAL A 131 11.75 -1.14 1.88
N PHE A 132 11.42 -0.48 2.97
CA PHE A 132 12.23 -0.37 4.19
C PHE A 132 11.48 -1.01 5.35
N ASP A 133 12.20 -1.32 6.43
CA ASP A 133 11.58 -1.78 7.67
C ASP A 133 10.60 -0.73 8.18
N THR A 134 9.42 -1.18 8.60
CA THR A 134 8.36 -0.33 9.10
C THR A 134 7.88 -0.82 10.45
N ASP A 135 7.74 0.11 11.39
CA ASP A 135 7.24 -0.11 12.73
C ASP A 135 6.46 1.10 13.24
N GLU A 136 6.04 1.09 14.48
CA GLU A 136 5.27 2.20 15.06
C GLU A 136 6.10 3.48 15.21
N ASP A 137 7.42 3.38 15.35
CA ASP A 137 8.31 4.52 15.55
C ASP A 137 8.61 5.24 14.22
N ASN A 138 8.51 4.52 13.08
CA ASN A 138 8.76 5.07 11.75
C ASN A 138 7.50 5.16 10.86
N ALA A 139 6.32 5.23 11.49
CA ALA A 139 5.04 5.47 10.85
C ALA A 139 4.54 4.33 9.95
N ALA A 140 4.65 3.09 10.40
CA ALA A 140 3.98 1.95 9.78
C ALA A 140 2.50 2.25 9.50
N MET A 141 1.97 1.66 8.43
CA MET A 141 0.57 1.82 8.07
C MET A 141 -0.34 1.22 9.14
N LYS A 142 -1.43 1.92 9.45
CA LYS A 142 -2.45 1.45 10.39
C LYS A 142 -3.77 1.18 9.68
N VAL A 143 -4.44 0.13 10.10
CA VAL A 143 -5.76 -0.25 9.60
C VAL A 143 -6.73 -0.49 10.76
N VAL A 144 -8.04 -0.35 10.50
CA VAL A 144 -9.07 -0.75 11.45
C VAL A 144 -9.63 -2.10 11.01
N SER A 145 -9.28 -3.16 11.74
CA SER A 145 -9.67 -4.53 11.40
C SER A 145 -11.19 -4.67 11.26
N GLY A 146 -11.63 -5.31 10.18
CA GLY A 146 -13.04 -5.54 9.88
C GLY A 146 -13.83 -4.33 9.38
N SER A 147 -13.23 -3.14 9.31
CA SER A 147 -13.95 -1.90 8.92
C SER A 147 -14.49 -1.92 7.49
N HIS A 148 -13.90 -2.71 6.59
CA HIS A 148 -14.38 -2.87 5.21
C HIS A 148 -15.80 -3.46 5.13
N LYS A 149 -16.25 -4.17 6.17
CA LYS A 149 -17.60 -4.74 6.26
C LYS A 149 -18.67 -3.71 6.67
N LEU A 150 -18.26 -2.53 7.14
CA LEU A 150 -19.16 -1.49 7.62
C LEU A 150 -19.65 -0.54 6.51
N GLY A 151 -19.21 -0.78 5.29
CA GLY A 151 -19.53 0.06 4.14
C GLY A 151 -18.72 1.34 4.08
N LYS A 152 -19.28 2.36 3.42
CA LYS A 152 -18.58 3.61 3.18
C LYS A 152 -18.76 4.57 4.36
N PHE A 153 -17.64 5.01 4.94
CA PHE A 153 -17.62 6.07 5.95
C PHE A 153 -17.81 7.46 5.32
N VAL A 154 -18.24 8.41 6.15
CA VAL A 154 -18.32 9.81 5.74
C VAL A 154 -16.91 10.42 5.76
N HIS A 155 -16.43 10.85 4.60
CA HIS A 155 -15.18 11.59 4.48
C HIS A 155 -15.48 13.10 4.52
N LYS A 156 -14.72 13.82 5.33
CA LYS A 156 -14.75 15.28 5.44
C LYS A 156 -13.52 15.88 4.80
N LYS A 157 -13.67 17.03 4.16
CA LYS A 157 -12.54 17.79 3.67
C LYS A 157 -11.70 18.30 4.84
N ASN A 158 -10.39 18.14 4.73
CA ASN A 158 -9.42 18.68 5.66
C ASN A 158 -8.27 19.31 4.86
N ASP A 159 -8.09 20.62 5.02
CA ASP A 159 -7.09 21.40 4.28
C ASP A 159 -5.81 21.66 5.12
N ALA A 160 -5.56 20.89 6.18
CA ALA A 160 -4.34 21.01 6.97
C ALA A 160 -3.10 20.75 6.09
N LYS A 161 -2.10 21.62 6.19
CA LYS A 161 -0.95 21.66 5.25
C LYS A 161 -0.05 20.42 5.31
N ASN A 162 -0.07 19.70 6.43
CA ASN A 162 0.73 18.49 6.64
C ASN A 162 0.04 17.22 6.20
N LEU A 163 -1.17 17.29 5.64
CA LEU A 163 -1.88 16.10 5.15
C LEU A 163 -1.45 15.74 3.73
N VAL A 164 -1.20 14.45 3.52
CA VAL A 164 -0.94 13.88 2.19
C VAL A 164 -2.21 13.80 1.35
N LEU A 165 -3.37 13.60 2.00
CA LEU A 165 -4.69 13.55 1.38
C LEU A 165 -5.56 14.66 1.97
N ASN A 166 -6.49 15.20 1.17
CA ASN A 166 -7.35 16.31 1.55
C ASN A 166 -8.75 15.91 2.05
N GLN A 167 -8.96 14.63 2.28
CA GLN A 167 -10.20 14.09 2.85
C GLN A 167 -9.85 13.07 3.92
N GLU A 168 -10.64 13.03 4.97
CA GLU A 168 -10.44 12.13 6.09
C GLU A 168 -11.76 11.55 6.62
N VAL A 169 -11.67 10.35 7.16
CA VAL A 169 -12.68 9.79 8.05
C VAL A 169 -12.39 10.29 9.45
N SER A 170 -13.36 10.92 10.11
CA SER A 170 -13.17 11.40 11.48
C SER A 170 -12.89 10.23 12.42
N PHE A 171 -11.92 10.42 13.32
CA PHE A 171 -11.43 9.38 14.23
C PHE A 171 -12.52 8.81 15.16
N ASP A 172 -13.53 9.61 15.49
CA ASP A 172 -14.70 9.22 16.27
C ASP A 172 -15.63 8.21 15.58
N GLN A 173 -15.52 8.07 14.26
CA GLN A 173 -16.24 7.04 13.50
C GLN A 173 -15.56 5.67 13.53
N LEU A 174 -14.34 5.60 14.04
CA LEU A 174 -13.51 4.40 14.00
C LEU A 174 -13.58 3.64 15.33
N ASP A 175 -13.65 2.32 15.24
CA ASP A 175 -13.47 1.45 16.41
C ASP A 175 -11.97 1.39 16.74
N GLN A 176 -11.55 2.25 17.65
CA GLN A 176 -10.14 2.41 18.02
C GLN A 176 -9.54 1.15 18.64
N SER A 177 -10.36 0.27 19.24
CA SER A 177 -9.93 -1.00 19.81
C SER A 177 -9.49 -2.02 18.75
N LYS A 178 -9.83 -1.77 17.48
CA LYS A 178 -9.51 -2.60 16.32
C LYS A 178 -8.39 -2.03 15.43
N ILE A 179 -7.74 -0.98 15.88
CA ILE A 179 -6.59 -0.44 15.15
C ILE A 179 -5.42 -1.40 15.26
N VAL A 180 -4.86 -1.73 14.11
CA VAL A 180 -3.68 -2.61 13.97
C VAL A 180 -2.62 -1.86 13.19
N SER A 181 -1.37 -1.92 13.66
CA SER A 181 -0.18 -1.47 12.94
C SER A 181 0.36 -2.62 12.09
N LEU A 182 0.68 -2.36 10.83
CA LEU A 182 1.14 -3.38 9.86
C LEU A 182 2.65 -3.32 9.65
#